data_7d560d5849bf37e3eb4ebe89ae0fe75f
#
_entry.id   7d560d5849bf37e3eb4ebe89ae0fe75f
#
_cell.length_a   1.000
_cell.length_b   1.000
_cell.length_c   1.000
_cell.angle_alpha   90.00
_cell.angle_beta   90.00
_cell.angle_gamma   90.00
#
_symmetry.space_group_name_H-M   'P 1'
#
loop_
_entity.id
_entity.type
_entity.pdbx_description
1 polymer ?
#
loop_
_entity_poly.entity_id
_entity_poly.type
_entity_poly.pdbx_seq_one_letter_code
_entity_poly.pdbx_strand_id
1 'polypeptide(L)'
;MMLFALCLHFNQAHAQRYLPGMKGLQVTAGMTDGVHWNANTDFAYHIGAAYSVYTKNANRWVIGGEYLHKKYDYKDMQIPVEQFTAEGGYYLKFLSDRRKTFFLSLGLSALAGYETSNRSEKLLPDGSTLLDKDCFIYGGALTLELEAYLTDRVALLLNARERALFGSDIGKFHTQVSVGLKFIIN
;
A
#
# COMPACT_ATOMS: atom_id res chain seq x y z
N MET A 1 16.26 27.57 15.09
CA MET A 1 15.18 28.47 14.61
C MET A 1 15.21 28.77 13.11
N MET A 2 16.21 28.32 12.36
CA MET A 2 16.34 28.59 10.90
C MET A 2 15.65 27.56 9.97
N LEU A 3 15.28 26.39 10.47
CA LEU A 3 14.63 25.33 9.66
C LEU A 3 13.13 25.57 9.44
N PHE A 4 12.49 26.39 10.27
CA PHE A 4 11.04 26.68 10.19
C PHE A 4 10.68 27.76 9.16
N ALA A 5 11.66 28.55 8.73
CA ALA A 5 11.45 29.64 7.76
C ALA A 5 11.47 29.15 6.29
N LEU A 6 11.97 27.95 6.01
CA LEU A 6 12.08 27.42 4.65
C LEU A 6 10.74 26.88 4.11
N CYS A 7 9.75 26.68 4.97
CA CYS A 7 8.43 26.15 4.58
C CYS A 7 7.43 27.20 4.07
N LEU A 8 7.76 28.50 4.06
CA LEU A 8 6.80 29.58 3.79
C LEU A 8 6.86 30.16 2.37
N HIS A 9 7.72 29.67 1.49
CA HIS A 9 7.79 30.17 0.11
C HIS A 9 7.22 29.20 -0.93
N PHE A 10 6.10 28.52 -0.65
CA PHE A 10 5.37 27.83 -1.70
C PHE A 10 4.50 28.83 -2.46
N ASN A 11 5.02 29.31 -3.59
CA ASN A 11 4.27 30.14 -4.52
C ASN A 11 3.00 29.38 -4.95
N GLN A 12 1.86 30.01 -4.71
CA GLN A 12 0.53 29.49 -5.04
C GLN A 12 0.29 29.60 -6.55
N ALA A 13 0.74 28.63 -7.32
CA ALA A 13 0.19 28.43 -8.65
C ALA A 13 -1.16 27.73 -8.48
N HIS A 14 -2.27 28.46 -8.71
CA HIS A 14 -3.62 27.90 -8.79
C HIS A 14 -3.81 27.12 -10.11
N ALA A 15 -3.00 26.10 -10.36
CA ALA A 15 -3.23 25.16 -11.44
C ALA A 15 -4.34 24.18 -11.05
N GLN A 16 -5.22 23.86 -12.00
CA GLN A 16 -6.17 22.75 -11.83
C GLN A 16 -5.37 21.46 -11.67
N ARG A 17 -5.23 20.97 -10.44
CA ARG A 17 -4.30 19.88 -10.11
C ARG A 17 -4.73 18.50 -10.62
N TYR A 18 -5.99 18.33 -11.04
CA TYR A 18 -6.49 17.09 -11.61
C TYR A 18 -7.30 17.33 -12.85
N LEU A 19 -6.70 17.03 -13.99
CA LEU A 19 -7.38 16.95 -15.28
C LEU A 19 -7.67 15.48 -15.60
N PRO A 20 -8.83 15.18 -16.23
CA PRO A 20 -9.07 13.86 -16.76
C PRO A 20 -7.97 13.45 -17.75
N GLY A 21 -7.47 12.23 -17.62
CA GLY A 21 -6.36 11.71 -18.42
C GLY A 21 -4.97 11.90 -17.82
N MET A 22 -4.81 12.70 -16.75
CA MET A 22 -3.55 12.78 -16.02
C MET A 22 -3.17 11.40 -15.47
N LYS A 23 -1.88 11.14 -15.42
CA LYS A 23 -1.29 9.87 -15.00
C LYS A 23 -0.43 10.09 -13.78
N GLY A 24 -0.35 9.10 -12.90
CA GLY A 24 0.51 9.12 -11.73
C GLY A 24 1.19 7.79 -11.53
N LEU A 25 2.45 7.83 -11.14
CA LEU A 25 3.19 6.68 -10.64
C LEU A 25 3.36 6.85 -9.13
N GLN A 26 3.00 5.85 -8.37
CA GLN A 26 3.12 5.88 -6.90
C GLN A 26 3.94 4.71 -6.38
N VAL A 27 4.71 4.99 -5.33
CA VAL A 27 5.46 3.99 -4.57
C VAL A 27 5.06 4.14 -3.12
N THR A 28 4.74 3.04 -2.47
CA THR A 28 4.30 2.99 -1.08
C THR A 28 5.10 1.98 -0.30
N ALA A 29 5.32 2.26 0.98
CA ALA A 29 5.90 1.32 1.92
C ALA A 29 5.20 1.45 3.27
N GLY A 30 5.01 0.35 3.97
CA GLY A 30 4.27 0.38 5.23
C GLY A 30 4.37 -0.90 6.04
N MET A 31 3.56 -0.95 7.09
CA MET A 31 3.45 -2.07 8.01
C MET A 31 2.10 -2.75 7.85
N THR A 32 2.08 -4.05 8.13
CA THR A 32 0.87 -4.88 8.03
C THR A 32 0.60 -5.53 9.39
N ASP A 33 -0.68 -5.66 9.76
CA ASP A 33 -1.18 -6.31 10.98
C ASP A 33 -0.67 -5.70 12.30
N GLY A 34 -0.50 -4.37 12.30
CA GLY A 34 -0.17 -3.58 13.48
C GLY A 34 1.21 -2.93 13.41
N VAL A 35 1.34 -1.82 14.14
CA VAL A 35 2.61 -1.10 14.32
C VAL A 35 3.32 -1.72 15.53
N HIS A 36 3.98 -2.85 15.35
CA HIS A 36 4.81 -3.44 16.38
C HIS A 36 6.21 -2.83 16.32
N TRP A 37 6.49 -1.94 17.27
CA TRP A 37 7.78 -1.24 17.37
C TRP A 37 8.90 -2.11 17.95
N ASN A 38 8.59 -3.31 18.41
CA ASN A 38 9.56 -4.27 18.94
C ASN A 38 10.08 -5.18 17.84
N ALA A 39 11.36 -5.10 17.57
CA ALA A 39 12.08 -5.86 16.52
C ALA A 39 12.07 -7.40 16.73
N ASN A 40 11.52 -7.90 17.82
CA ASN A 40 11.54 -9.32 18.20
C ASN A 40 10.23 -10.07 17.97
N THR A 41 9.17 -9.41 17.51
CA THR A 41 7.86 -10.07 17.31
C THR A 41 7.23 -9.60 16.00
N ASP A 42 6.95 -10.52 15.10
CA ASP A 42 6.02 -10.41 13.95
C ASP A 42 6.14 -9.14 13.10
N PHE A 43 7.37 -8.73 12.75
CA PHE A 43 7.54 -7.58 11.87
C PHE A 43 7.06 -7.91 10.46
N ALA A 44 5.91 -7.37 10.09
CA ALA A 44 5.37 -7.48 8.76
C ALA A 44 5.45 -6.13 8.04
N TYR A 45 6.05 -6.11 6.87
CA TYR A 45 6.14 -4.92 6.02
C TYR A 45 5.66 -5.22 4.60
N HIS A 46 5.26 -4.17 3.92
CA HIS A 46 4.93 -4.24 2.50
C HIS A 46 5.53 -3.07 1.73
N ILE A 47 5.81 -3.32 0.46
CA ILE A 47 6.26 -2.33 -0.51
C ILE A 47 5.41 -2.50 -1.75
N GLY A 48 4.88 -1.41 -2.28
CA GLY A 48 4.02 -1.43 -3.46
C GLY A 48 4.40 -0.35 -4.47
N ALA A 49 4.08 -0.62 -5.72
CA ALA A 49 4.14 0.34 -6.79
C ALA A 49 2.84 0.27 -7.61
N ALA A 50 2.27 1.43 -7.95
CA ALA A 50 1.05 1.46 -8.72
C ALA A 50 1.03 2.64 -9.70
N TYR A 51 0.29 2.45 -10.77
CA TYR A 51 0.01 3.43 -11.80
C TYR A 51 -1.44 3.87 -11.69
N SER A 52 -1.67 5.17 -11.76
CA SER A 52 -2.99 5.76 -11.65
C SER A 52 -3.34 6.60 -12.87
N VAL A 53 -4.61 6.53 -13.29
CA VAL A 53 -5.17 7.37 -14.35
C VAL A 53 -6.35 8.13 -13.79
N TYR A 54 -6.26 9.45 -13.82
CA TYR A 54 -7.30 10.32 -13.28
C TYR A 54 -8.48 10.46 -14.25
N THR A 55 -9.67 10.42 -13.68
CA THR A 55 -10.94 10.64 -14.35
C THR A 55 -11.55 11.97 -13.93
N LYS A 56 -12.83 12.19 -14.19
CA LYS A 56 -13.54 13.39 -13.72
C LYS A 56 -13.55 13.47 -12.19
N ASN A 57 -13.55 14.69 -11.66
CA ASN A 57 -13.65 14.99 -10.21
C ASN A 57 -12.47 14.48 -9.36
N ALA A 58 -11.29 14.29 -9.94
CA ALA A 58 -10.13 13.73 -9.28
C ALA A 58 -10.31 12.27 -8.82
N ASN A 59 -11.31 11.57 -9.32
CA ASN A 59 -11.41 10.11 -9.19
C ASN A 59 -10.34 9.46 -10.07
N ARG A 60 -9.94 8.22 -9.77
CA ARG A 60 -8.90 7.56 -10.54
C ARG A 60 -9.01 6.04 -10.53
N TRP A 61 -8.58 5.46 -11.64
CA TRP A 61 -8.21 4.05 -11.69
C TRP A 61 -6.80 3.85 -11.19
N VAL A 62 -6.57 2.78 -10.45
CA VAL A 62 -5.26 2.40 -9.93
C VAL A 62 -5.01 0.95 -10.31
N ILE A 63 -3.83 0.69 -10.89
CA ILE A 63 -3.35 -0.66 -11.20
C ILE A 63 -1.94 -0.77 -10.66
N GLY A 64 -1.66 -1.80 -9.89
CA GLY A 64 -0.37 -1.92 -9.22
C GLY A 64 -0.01 -3.32 -8.79
N GLY A 65 1.11 -3.42 -8.10
CA GLY A 65 1.59 -4.63 -7.46
C GLY A 65 2.19 -4.30 -6.09
N GLU A 66 2.10 -5.26 -5.20
CA GLU A 66 2.58 -5.17 -3.84
C GLU A 66 3.31 -6.46 -3.45
N TYR A 67 4.43 -6.29 -2.80
CA TYR A 67 5.17 -7.33 -2.09
C TYR A 67 4.96 -7.15 -0.60
N LEU A 68 4.55 -8.20 0.09
CA LEU A 68 4.40 -8.26 1.53
C LEU A 68 5.28 -9.37 2.08
N HIS A 69 6.00 -9.05 3.14
CA HIS A 69 6.82 -10.00 3.89
C HIS A 69 6.37 -9.99 5.35
N LYS A 70 6.08 -11.18 5.88
CA LYS A 70 5.70 -11.38 7.29
C LYS A 70 6.44 -12.59 7.83
N LYS A 71 6.85 -12.53 9.10
CA LYS A 71 7.46 -13.65 9.81
C LYS A 71 6.49 -14.18 10.84
N TYR A 72 6.40 -15.48 10.95
CA TYR A 72 5.64 -16.17 11.98
C TYR A 72 6.58 -16.94 12.90
N ASP A 73 6.41 -16.78 14.20
CA ASP A 73 7.19 -17.52 15.17
C ASP A 73 6.65 -18.95 15.30
N TYR A 74 7.51 -19.94 15.07
CA TYR A 74 7.22 -21.35 15.26
C TYR A 74 8.30 -21.97 16.12
N LYS A 75 7.96 -22.30 17.40
CA LYS A 75 8.93 -22.73 18.42
C LYS A 75 10.06 -21.70 18.57
N ASP A 76 11.30 -22.12 18.30
CA ASP A 76 12.50 -21.27 18.36
C ASP A 76 12.93 -20.74 16.97
N MET A 77 12.05 -20.83 15.96
CA MET A 77 12.34 -20.46 14.58
C MET A 77 11.31 -19.49 14.01
N GLN A 78 11.73 -18.67 13.05
CA GLN A 78 10.84 -17.76 12.32
C GLN A 78 10.62 -18.29 10.90
N ILE A 79 9.35 -18.50 10.55
CA ILE A 79 8.94 -18.92 9.19
C ILE A 79 8.56 -17.68 8.40
N PRO A 80 9.31 -17.34 7.34
CA PRO A 80 8.96 -16.23 6.47
C PRO A 80 7.81 -16.60 5.56
N VAL A 81 6.84 -15.69 5.43
CA VAL A 81 5.77 -15.76 4.46
C VAL A 81 5.87 -14.55 3.55
N GLU A 82 5.84 -14.79 2.28
CA GLU A 82 5.95 -13.77 1.24
C GLU A 82 4.71 -13.81 0.35
N GLN A 83 4.13 -12.64 0.09
CA GLN A 83 2.99 -12.49 -0.79
C GLN A 83 3.32 -11.51 -1.91
N PHE A 84 3.04 -11.90 -3.14
CA PHE A 84 3.08 -11.05 -4.32
C PHE A 84 1.67 -10.86 -4.82
N THR A 85 1.15 -9.64 -4.76
CA THR A 85 -0.22 -9.35 -5.17
C THR A 85 -0.25 -8.28 -6.25
N ALA A 86 -1.05 -8.50 -7.28
CA ALA A 86 -1.47 -7.48 -8.22
C ALA A 86 -2.81 -6.90 -7.78
N GLU A 87 -3.00 -5.61 -8.01
CA GLU A 87 -4.26 -4.93 -7.69
C GLU A 87 -4.79 -4.14 -8.87
N GLY A 88 -6.12 -4.07 -8.94
CA GLY A 88 -6.84 -3.16 -9.82
C GLY A 88 -8.01 -2.56 -9.06
N GLY A 89 -8.10 -1.23 -9.01
CA GLY A 89 -9.11 -0.58 -8.19
C GLY A 89 -9.54 0.80 -8.70
N TYR A 90 -10.60 1.30 -8.09
CA TYR A 90 -11.13 2.62 -8.35
C TYR A 90 -11.21 3.43 -7.07
N TYR A 91 -10.67 4.64 -7.11
CA TYR A 91 -10.59 5.55 -5.99
C TYR A 91 -11.50 6.74 -6.20
N LEU A 92 -12.41 6.94 -5.28
CA LEU A 92 -13.36 8.05 -5.25
C LEU A 92 -12.83 9.16 -4.33
N LYS A 93 -12.60 10.34 -4.88
CA LYS A 93 -12.34 11.50 -4.06
C LYS A 93 -13.62 11.99 -3.42
N PHE A 94 -13.67 12.08 -2.09
CA PHE A 94 -14.85 12.58 -1.38
C PHE A 94 -14.60 13.90 -0.62
N LEU A 95 -13.34 14.20 -0.22
CA LEU A 95 -12.99 15.46 0.39
C LEU A 95 -11.79 16.10 -0.28
N SER A 96 -11.76 17.44 -0.32
CA SER A 96 -10.58 18.22 -0.69
C SER A 96 -10.66 19.58 -0.02
N ASP A 97 -9.51 20.16 0.34
CA ASP A 97 -9.45 21.53 0.84
C ASP A 97 -9.73 22.54 -0.28
N ARG A 98 -10.01 23.80 0.11
CA ARG A 98 -10.28 24.90 -0.84
C ARG A 98 -9.07 25.20 -1.73
N ARG A 99 -7.86 24.99 -1.25
CA ARG A 99 -6.60 25.22 -1.97
C ARG A 99 -6.20 24.04 -2.84
N LYS A 100 -6.94 22.92 -2.78
CA LYS A 100 -6.66 21.67 -3.49
C LYS A 100 -5.24 21.15 -3.23
N THR A 101 -4.78 21.30 -2.00
CA THR A 101 -3.50 20.79 -1.52
C THR A 101 -3.65 19.40 -0.91
N PHE A 102 -4.81 19.15 -0.28
CA PHE A 102 -5.14 17.87 0.34
C PHE A 102 -6.36 17.24 -0.32
N PHE A 103 -6.27 15.94 -0.56
CA PHE A 103 -7.37 15.14 -1.09
C PHE A 103 -7.53 13.89 -0.25
N LEU A 104 -8.75 13.60 0.14
CA LEU A 104 -9.10 12.36 0.82
C LEU A 104 -9.94 11.52 -0.12
N SER A 105 -9.50 10.29 -0.35
CA SER A 105 -10.10 9.36 -1.29
C SER A 105 -10.39 8.02 -0.63
N LEU A 106 -11.48 7.39 -1.06
CA LEU A 106 -11.83 6.03 -0.69
C LEU A 106 -11.64 5.14 -1.92
N GLY A 107 -10.81 4.11 -1.80
CA GLY A 107 -10.51 3.15 -2.86
C GLY A 107 -11.13 1.79 -2.59
N LEU A 108 -11.65 1.17 -3.64
CA LEU A 108 -12.02 -0.23 -3.65
C LEU A 108 -11.21 -0.94 -4.72
N SER A 109 -10.49 -2.01 -4.34
CA SER A 109 -9.61 -2.75 -5.24
C SER A 109 -9.90 -4.25 -5.19
N ALA A 110 -9.76 -4.91 -6.34
CA ALA A 110 -9.65 -6.35 -6.45
C ALA A 110 -8.16 -6.73 -6.38
N LEU A 111 -7.87 -7.82 -5.71
CA LEU A 111 -6.53 -8.35 -5.49
C LEU A 111 -6.43 -9.77 -6.05
N ALA A 112 -5.31 -10.09 -6.67
CA ALA A 112 -4.95 -11.45 -7.07
C ALA A 112 -3.45 -11.63 -6.93
N GLY A 113 -3.01 -12.78 -6.44
CA GLY A 113 -1.60 -12.96 -6.18
C GLY A 113 -1.20 -14.38 -5.80
N TYR A 114 0.01 -14.50 -5.32
CA TYR A 114 0.62 -15.76 -4.92
C TYR A 114 1.29 -15.58 -3.56
N GLU A 115 1.05 -16.53 -2.69
CA GLU A 115 1.65 -16.63 -1.36
C GLU A 115 2.61 -17.81 -1.33
N THR A 116 3.80 -17.61 -0.78
CA THR A 116 4.79 -18.65 -0.55
C THR A 116 5.24 -18.64 0.90
N SER A 117 5.28 -19.82 1.48
CA SER A 117 5.73 -20.04 2.86
C SER A 117 7.12 -20.69 2.83
N ASN A 118 8.02 -20.17 3.69
CA ASN A 118 9.40 -20.68 3.83
C ASN A 118 10.13 -20.85 2.48
N ARG A 119 9.88 -19.96 1.49
CA ARG A 119 10.47 -20.03 0.14
C ARG A 119 10.26 -21.36 -0.56
N SER A 120 9.09 -21.97 -0.38
CA SER A 120 8.72 -23.30 -0.88
C SER A 120 9.49 -24.48 -0.26
N GLU A 121 10.33 -24.24 0.75
CA GLU A 121 11.01 -25.32 1.49
C GLU A 121 10.09 -25.93 2.53
N LYS A 122 9.72 -27.19 2.35
CA LYS A 122 8.79 -27.92 3.23
C LYS A 122 9.45 -28.50 4.47
N LEU A 123 10.74 -28.78 4.41
CA LEU A 123 11.47 -29.40 5.52
C LEU A 123 12.06 -28.31 6.40
N LEU A 124 11.66 -28.27 7.67
CA LEU A 124 12.22 -27.39 8.66
C LEU A 124 13.51 -28.00 9.25
N PRO A 125 14.43 -27.19 9.79
CA PRO A 125 15.67 -27.66 10.41
C PRO A 125 15.45 -28.63 11.58
N ASP A 126 14.26 -28.63 12.22
CA ASP A 126 13.89 -29.55 13.29
C ASP A 126 13.32 -30.91 12.77
N GLY A 127 13.34 -31.13 11.45
CA GLY A 127 12.79 -32.33 10.82
C GLY A 127 11.27 -32.33 10.63
N SER A 128 10.58 -31.28 11.05
CA SER A 128 9.12 -31.10 10.85
C SER A 128 8.85 -30.72 9.38
N THR A 129 7.69 -31.12 8.87
CA THR A 129 7.25 -30.74 7.52
C THR A 129 6.16 -29.69 7.63
N LEU A 130 6.34 -28.56 6.93
CA LEU A 130 5.30 -27.55 6.76
C LEU A 130 4.14 -28.12 5.94
N LEU A 131 2.94 -28.01 6.49
CA LEU A 131 1.69 -28.39 5.81
C LEU A 131 1.19 -27.26 4.89
N ASP A 132 1.58 -26.01 5.16
CA ASP A 132 1.23 -24.85 4.36
C ASP A 132 1.87 -24.95 2.99
N LYS A 133 1.03 -24.84 1.98
CA LYS A 133 1.42 -24.91 0.58
C LYS A 133 1.45 -23.50 0.00
N ASP A 134 2.37 -23.32 -0.93
CA ASP A 134 2.28 -22.18 -1.83
C ASP A 134 0.90 -22.16 -2.47
N CYS A 135 0.21 -21.03 -2.41
CA CYS A 135 -1.18 -20.94 -2.84
C CYS A 135 -1.45 -19.68 -3.64
N PHE A 136 -2.43 -19.78 -4.51
CA PHE A 136 -3.00 -18.60 -5.17
C PHE A 136 -3.96 -17.91 -4.24
N ILE A 137 -3.74 -16.61 -4.04
CA ILE A 137 -4.57 -15.75 -3.19
C ILE A 137 -5.34 -14.76 -4.05
N TYR A 138 -6.59 -14.49 -3.66
CA TYR A 138 -7.43 -13.50 -4.31
C TYR A 138 -8.32 -12.81 -3.28
N GLY A 139 -8.79 -11.63 -3.60
CA GLY A 139 -9.63 -10.91 -2.66
C GLY A 139 -9.90 -9.48 -3.05
N GLY A 140 -10.13 -8.65 -2.04
CA GLY A 140 -10.38 -7.23 -2.22
C GLY A 140 -9.73 -6.39 -1.12
N ALA A 141 -9.62 -5.11 -1.38
CA ALA A 141 -9.14 -4.15 -0.40
C ALA A 141 -9.98 -2.89 -0.39
N LEU A 142 -10.21 -2.37 0.81
CA LEU A 142 -10.77 -1.03 1.05
C LEU A 142 -9.63 -0.14 1.53
N THR A 143 -9.40 0.97 0.84
CA THR A 143 -8.29 1.89 1.13
C THR A 143 -8.81 3.29 1.40
N LEU A 144 -8.42 3.87 2.52
CA LEU A 144 -8.54 5.31 2.78
C LEU A 144 -7.19 5.94 2.48
N GLU A 145 -7.14 6.86 1.50
CA GLU A 145 -5.91 7.53 1.09
C GLU A 145 -6.02 9.03 1.29
N LEU A 146 -5.08 9.59 2.05
CA LEU A 146 -4.82 11.02 2.14
C LEU A 146 -3.65 11.37 1.23
N GLU A 147 -3.90 12.26 0.29
CA GLU A 147 -2.91 12.77 -0.65
C GLU A 147 -2.62 14.23 -0.35
N ALA A 148 -1.36 14.56 -0.06
CA ALA A 148 -0.88 15.91 0.24
C ALA A 148 0.13 16.35 -0.81
N TYR A 149 -0.18 17.39 -1.58
CA TYR A 149 0.71 17.93 -2.60
C TYR A 149 1.88 18.68 -1.98
N LEU A 150 3.10 18.19 -2.22
CA LEU A 150 4.35 18.88 -1.88
C LEU A 150 4.75 19.85 -2.98
N THR A 151 4.55 19.45 -4.23
CA THR A 151 4.77 20.27 -5.43
C THR A 151 3.67 19.97 -6.44
N ASP A 152 3.67 20.63 -7.60
CA ASP A 152 2.69 20.37 -8.67
C ASP A 152 2.82 18.96 -9.28
N ARG A 153 3.95 18.28 -9.06
CA ARG A 153 4.25 16.95 -9.62
C ARG A 153 4.45 15.86 -8.59
N VAL A 154 4.60 16.23 -7.31
CA VAL A 154 4.90 15.26 -6.24
C VAL A 154 3.89 15.42 -5.12
N ALA A 155 3.24 14.34 -4.77
CA ALA A 155 2.35 14.25 -3.63
C ALA A 155 2.82 13.20 -2.63
N LEU A 156 2.68 13.50 -1.35
CA LEU A 156 2.83 12.55 -0.25
C LEU A 156 1.52 11.79 -0.10
N LEU A 157 1.61 10.49 0.07
CA LEU A 157 0.48 9.59 0.33
C LEU A 157 0.55 9.06 1.76
N LEU A 158 -0.59 9.03 2.43
CA LEU A 158 -0.82 8.29 3.67
C LEU A 158 -2.02 7.38 3.45
N ASN A 159 -1.83 6.08 3.61
CA ASN A 159 -2.86 5.08 3.36
C ASN A 159 -3.15 4.29 4.62
N ALA A 160 -4.45 4.07 4.86
CA ALA A 160 -4.96 3.04 5.75
C ALA A 160 -5.80 2.08 4.90
N ARG A 161 -5.44 0.80 4.90
CA ARG A 161 -6.02 -0.22 4.02
C ARG A 161 -6.42 -1.44 4.83
N GLU A 162 -7.58 -1.96 4.54
CA GLU A 162 -8.03 -3.28 5.01
C GLU A 162 -8.13 -4.22 3.80
N ARG A 163 -7.44 -5.36 3.86
CA ARG A 163 -7.44 -6.39 2.83
C ARG A 163 -8.20 -7.60 3.32
N ALA A 164 -9.09 -8.13 2.48
CA ALA A 164 -9.74 -9.40 2.67
C ALA A 164 -9.24 -10.38 1.60
N LEU A 165 -8.45 -11.36 2.01
CA LEU A 165 -7.82 -12.36 1.14
C LEU A 165 -8.45 -13.74 1.37
N PHE A 166 -8.64 -14.46 0.28
CA PHE A 166 -9.13 -15.83 0.25
C PHE A 166 -8.08 -16.70 -0.42
N GLY A 167 -8.02 -17.98 -0.03
CA GLY A 167 -7.02 -18.93 -0.52
C GLY A 167 -5.74 -18.97 0.32
N SER A 168 -5.54 -18.03 1.24
CA SER A 168 -4.45 -18.06 2.22
C SER A 168 -4.88 -18.87 3.45
N ASP A 169 -3.99 -19.70 3.96
CA ASP A 169 -4.19 -20.45 5.22
C ASP A 169 -3.80 -19.63 6.47
N ILE A 170 -3.17 -18.46 6.29
CA ILE A 170 -2.51 -17.70 7.37
C ILE A 170 -3.38 -16.57 7.94
N GLY A 171 -4.43 -16.16 7.24
CA GLY A 171 -5.35 -15.11 7.69
C GLY A 171 -6.13 -14.50 6.55
N LYS A 172 -7.38 -14.14 6.85
CA LYS A 172 -8.28 -13.57 5.82
C LYS A 172 -8.23 -12.05 5.79
N PHE A 173 -7.93 -11.40 6.91
CA PHE A 173 -7.96 -9.95 7.05
C PHE A 173 -6.59 -9.43 7.42
N HIS A 174 -6.14 -8.38 6.74
CA HIS A 174 -4.86 -7.73 6.97
C HIS A 174 -5.04 -6.22 6.93
N THR A 175 -4.79 -5.58 8.07
CA THR A 175 -4.78 -4.13 8.19
C THR A 175 -3.40 -3.60 7.84
N GLN A 176 -3.34 -2.65 6.93
CA GLN A 176 -2.10 -2.03 6.47
C GLN A 176 -2.13 -0.51 6.70
N VAL A 177 -0.99 0.02 7.15
CA VAL A 177 -0.74 1.47 7.19
C VAL A 177 0.53 1.76 6.41
N SER A 178 0.46 2.68 5.46
CA SER A 178 1.60 2.99 4.60
C SER A 178 1.76 4.47 4.33
N VAL A 179 2.99 4.85 4.02
CA VAL A 179 3.37 6.14 3.47
C VAL A 179 3.93 5.93 2.07
N GLY A 180 3.77 6.91 1.21
CA GLY A 180 4.26 6.83 -0.15
C GLY A 180 4.46 8.17 -0.81
N LEU A 181 5.00 8.12 -2.01
CA LEU A 181 5.14 9.26 -2.90
C LEU A 181 4.45 8.95 -4.23
N LYS A 182 3.75 9.94 -4.73
CA LYS A 182 3.12 9.91 -6.06
C LYS A 182 3.75 10.96 -6.95
N PHE A 183 4.16 10.54 -8.12
CA PHE A 183 4.72 11.40 -9.17
C PHE A 183 3.67 11.56 -10.27
N ILE A 184 3.25 12.78 -10.53
CA ILE A 184 2.31 13.10 -11.61
C ILE A 184 3.09 13.18 -12.93
N ILE A 185 2.66 12.39 -13.89
CA ILE A 185 3.23 12.30 -15.23
C ILE A 185 2.17 12.78 -16.21
N ASN A 186 2.51 13.75 -17.04
CA ASN A 186 1.63 14.26 -18.12
C ASN A 186 2.00 13.61 -19.44
#